data_41933c2a4b87cf0506cf78d099605d78
#
_entry.id   41933c2a4b87cf0506cf78d099605d78
#
_cell.length_a   1.000
_cell.length_b   1.000
_cell.length_c   1.000
_cell.angle_alpha   90.00
_cell.angle_beta   90.00
_cell.angle_gamma   90.00
#
_symmetry.space_group_name_H-M   'P 1'
#
loop_
_entity.id
_entity.type
_entity.pdbx_description
1 polymer ?
#
loop_
_entity_poly.entity_id
_entity_poly.type
_entity_poly.pdbx_seq_one_letter_code
_entity_poly.pdbx_strand_id
1 'polypeptide(L)'
;MTALKRPEHSGMRHVALNVINLPVMETFYVELLGFAIEWRPDPDNLYLCSGNDNLALHVVEDTGGANQSLAHTGIIIDQVEQVDDWYKFLLANQVEMINEPKTHRDGARSFYCYDPEKNVIQVIFHPPLSNT
;
A
#
# COMPACT_ATOMS: atom_id res chain seq x y z
N MET A 1 22.81 -2.49 25.11
CA MET A 1 22.17 -2.95 23.88
C MET A 1 22.03 -1.79 22.90
N THR A 2 22.40 -2.02 21.66
CA THR A 2 22.31 -1.00 20.64
C THR A 2 20.94 -1.04 19.98
N ALA A 3 20.23 0.08 19.98
CA ALA A 3 18.97 0.18 19.27
C ALA A 3 19.21 0.14 17.76
N LEU A 4 18.29 -0.47 17.02
CA LEU A 4 18.35 -0.44 15.57
C LEU A 4 18.13 1.00 15.08
N LYS A 5 18.88 1.38 14.05
CA LYS A 5 18.69 2.67 13.41
C LYS A 5 17.45 2.61 12.53
N ARG A 6 16.66 3.71 12.54
CA ARG A 6 15.49 3.79 11.66
C ARG A 6 15.95 3.82 10.20
N PRO A 7 15.43 2.90 9.35
CA PRO A 7 15.74 2.94 7.93
C PRO A 7 15.12 4.17 7.24
N GLU A 8 15.36 4.31 5.95
CA GLU A 8 14.80 5.40 5.15
C GLU A 8 13.53 4.94 4.44
N HIS A 9 12.71 5.89 4.01
CA HIS A 9 11.54 5.65 3.17
C HIS A 9 11.30 6.84 2.26
N SER A 10 10.41 6.68 1.28
CA SER A 10 10.06 7.72 0.29
C SER A 10 8.71 8.34 0.53
N GLY A 11 8.11 8.12 1.70
CA GLY A 11 6.87 8.78 2.06
C GLY A 11 5.62 7.94 1.85
N MET A 12 4.50 8.49 2.28
CA MET A 12 3.20 7.85 2.21
C MET A 12 2.58 8.16 0.84
N ARG A 13 2.89 7.32 -0.14
CA ARG A 13 2.49 7.52 -1.54
C ARG A 13 1.59 6.41 -2.05
N HIS A 14 0.99 5.65 -1.15
CA HIS A 14 0.12 4.53 -1.51
C HIS A 14 -1.15 4.57 -0.67
N VAL A 15 -2.30 4.49 -1.34
CA VAL A 15 -3.61 4.37 -0.70
C VAL A 15 -4.35 3.22 -1.37
N ALA A 16 -5.06 2.43 -0.59
CA ALA A 16 -5.90 1.37 -1.12
C ALA A 16 -7.34 1.55 -0.63
N LEU A 17 -8.28 1.45 -1.55
CA LEU A 17 -9.71 1.55 -1.27
C LEU A 17 -10.39 0.22 -1.56
N ASN A 18 -11.29 -0.17 -0.67
CA ASN A 18 -12.24 -1.24 -0.93
C ASN A 18 -13.42 -0.62 -1.66
N VAL A 19 -13.78 -1.18 -2.81
CA VAL A 19 -14.84 -0.62 -3.66
C VAL A 19 -15.88 -1.68 -4.00
N ILE A 20 -17.09 -1.25 -4.31
CA ILE A 20 -18.17 -2.16 -4.70
C ILE A 20 -18.28 -2.24 -6.21
N ASN A 21 -18.24 -1.09 -6.88
CA ASN A 21 -18.45 -0.99 -8.34
C ASN A 21 -17.17 -0.44 -8.98
N LEU A 22 -16.29 -1.34 -9.40
CA LEU A 22 -15.00 -0.93 -9.98
C LEU A 22 -15.15 -0.13 -11.28
N PRO A 23 -16.03 -0.50 -12.24
CA PRO A 23 -16.19 0.32 -13.46
C PRO A 23 -16.57 1.77 -13.19
N VAL A 24 -17.46 2.02 -12.24
CA VAL A 24 -17.85 3.38 -11.86
C VAL A 24 -16.68 4.13 -11.23
N MET A 25 -15.94 3.48 -10.36
CA MET A 25 -14.78 4.08 -9.71
C MET A 25 -13.66 4.34 -10.73
N GLU A 26 -13.46 3.45 -11.67
CA GLU A 26 -12.47 3.65 -12.74
C GLU A 26 -12.82 4.87 -13.57
N THR A 27 -14.06 5.00 -14.00
CA THR A 27 -14.51 6.16 -14.77
C THR A 27 -14.25 7.46 -14.00
N PHE A 28 -14.54 7.47 -12.71
CA PHE A 28 -14.32 8.65 -11.88
C PHE A 28 -12.84 9.04 -11.84
N TYR A 29 -11.98 8.11 -11.48
CA TYR A 29 -10.55 8.42 -11.30
C TYR A 29 -9.81 8.60 -12.61
N VAL A 30 -10.08 7.77 -13.61
CA VAL A 30 -9.35 7.82 -14.87
C VAL A 30 -9.91 8.91 -15.79
N GLU A 31 -11.21 8.91 -16.03
CA GLU A 31 -11.78 9.83 -17.02
C GLU A 31 -12.06 11.22 -16.46
N LEU A 32 -12.56 11.33 -15.22
CA LEU A 32 -12.87 12.64 -14.66
C LEU A 32 -11.65 13.28 -14.00
N LEU A 33 -10.86 12.52 -13.22
CA LEU A 33 -9.69 13.09 -12.54
C LEU A 33 -8.39 12.96 -13.32
N GLY A 34 -8.37 12.16 -14.37
CA GLY A 34 -7.19 12.04 -15.24
C GLY A 34 -6.08 11.14 -14.70
N PHE A 35 -6.39 10.24 -13.77
CA PHE A 35 -5.40 9.29 -13.29
C PHE A 35 -5.02 8.32 -14.41
N ALA A 36 -3.77 7.88 -14.43
CA ALA A 36 -3.30 6.88 -15.38
C ALA A 36 -3.49 5.47 -14.81
N ILE A 37 -3.77 4.51 -15.68
CA ILE A 37 -3.80 3.10 -15.27
C ILE A 37 -2.36 2.61 -15.19
N GLU A 38 -1.97 2.13 -13.99
CA GLU A 38 -0.66 1.55 -13.78
C GLU A 38 -0.67 0.06 -14.12
N TRP A 39 -1.69 -0.67 -13.64
CA TRP A 39 -1.78 -2.11 -13.80
C TRP A 39 -3.19 -2.63 -13.55
N ARG A 40 -3.63 -3.57 -14.38
CA ARG A 40 -4.92 -4.27 -14.21
C ARG A 40 -4.64 -5.77 -14.17
N PRO A 41 -4.34 -6.33 -12.97
CA PRO A 41 -4.00 -7.76 -12.88
C PRO A 41 -5.17 -8.70 -13.14
N ASP A 42 -6.40 -8.27 -12.80
CA ASP A 42 -7.61 -9.07 -12.93
C ASP A 42 -8.84 -8.15 -12.85
N PRO A 43 -10.08 -8.69 -13.05
CA PRO A 43 -11.28 -7.85 -13.05
C PRO A 43 -11.63 -7.19 -11.71
N ASP A 44 -11.06 -7.69 -10.60
CA ASP A 44 -11.41 -7.21 -9.26
C ASP A 44 -10.38 -6.26 -8.67
N ASN A 45 -9.28 -6.03 -9.38
CA ASN A 45 -8.20 -5.17 -8.87
C ASN A 45 -7.70 -4.24 -9.96
N LEU A 46 -7.49 -2.97 -9.59
CA LEU A 46 -7.00 -1.94 -10.51
C LEU A 46 -6.05 -1.03 -9.75
N TYR A 47 -4.89 -0.78 -10.35
CA TYR A 47 -3.89 0.12 -9.77
C TYR A 47 -3.75 1.35 -10.65
N LEU A 48 -3.87 2.52 -10.02
CA LEU A 48 -3.85 3.83 -10.69
C LEU A 48 -2.72 4.69 -10.14
N CYS A 49 -2.37 5.73 -10.91
CA CYS A 49 -1.30 6.66 -10.55
C CYS A 49 -1.70 8.07 -10.93
N SER A 50 -1.48 9.04 -10.03
CA SER A 50 -1.71 10.45 -10.31
C SER A 50 -0.42 11.27 -10.40
N GLY A 51 0.72 10.59 -10.57
CA GLY A 51 2.04 11.22 -10.63
C GLY A 51 3.07 10.27 -10.07
N ASN A 52 3.50 10.50 -8.85
CA ASN A 52 4.46 9.61 -8.17
C ASN A 52 3.81 8.93 -6.95
N ASP A 53 2.60 8.47 -7.13
CA ASP A 53 1.82 7.79 -6.10
C ASP A 53 1.20 6.50 -6.66
N ASN A 54 0.43 5.81 -5.83
CA ASN A 54 -0.27 4.60 -6.22
C ASN A 54 -1.61 4.56 -5.49
N LEU A 55 -2.68 4.43 -6.25
CA LEU A 55 -4.02 4.22 -5.73
C LEU A 55 -4.48 2.83 -6.17
N ALA A 56 -4.72 1.95 -5.21
CA ALA A 56 -5.22 0.61 -5.47
C ALA A 56 -6.72 0.56 -5.21
N LEU A 57 -7.47 -0.04 -6.13
CA LEU A 57 -8.89 -0.27 -5.98
C LEU A 57 -9.14 -1.78 -5.94
N HIS A 58 -9.73 -2.27 -4.87
CA HIS A 58 -10.01 -3.69 -4.66
C HIS A 58 -11.50 -3.91 -4.48
N VAL A 59 -12.09 -4.76 -5.33
CA VAL A 59 -13.51 -5.07 -5.22
C VAL A 59 -13.77 -5.94 -3.99
N VAL A 60 -14.76 -5.54 -3.21
CA VAL A 60 -15.23 -6.29 -2.04
C VAL A 60 -16.76 -6.36 -2.09
N GLU A 61 -17.35 -7.30 -1.37
CA GLU A 61 -18.81 -7.43 -1.31
C GLU A 61 -19.44 -6.38 -0.41
N ASP A 62 -18.73 -5.98 0.65
CA ASP A 62 -19.22 -5.02 1.64
C ASP A 62 -18.02 -4.24 2.18
N THR A 63 -18.13 -2.90 2.22
CA THR A 63 -17.07 -2.04 2.74
C THR A 63 -17.09 -1.93 4.27
N GLY A 64 -18.09 -2.53 4.93
CA GLY A 64 -18.19 -2.48 6.39
C GLY A 64 -18.88 -1.24 6.94
N GLY A 65 -19.40 -0.39 6.04
CA GLY A 65 -20.11 0.82 6.44
C GLY A 65 -19.75 2.01 5.55
N ALA A 66 -20.46 3.13 5.74
CA ALA A 66 -20.39 4.27 4.82
C ALA A 66 -18.98 4.88 4.68
N ASN A 67 -18.15 4.79 5.72
CA ASN A 67 -16.81 5.38 5.72
C ASN A 67 -15.70 4.33 5.89
N GLN A 68 -15.99 3.07 5.56
CA GLN A 68 -15.07 1.96 5.77
C GLN A 68 -14.44 1.46 4.47
N SER A 69 -14.32 2.33 3.47
CA SER A 69 -13.71 1.94 2.19
C SER A 69 -12.19 1.95 2.21
N LEU A 70 -11.55 2.66 3.15
CA LEU A 70 -10.10 2.67 3.25
C LEU A 70 -9.59 1.30 3.69
N ALA A 71 -8.76 0.66 2.85
CA ALA A 71 -8.13 -0.61 3.20
C ALA A 71 -6.84 -0.40 3.98
N HIS A 72 -5.95 0.45 3.46
CA HIS A 72 -4.68 0.75 4.12
C HIS A 72 -4.05 1.99 3.48
N THR A 73 -3.07 2.57 4.19
CA THR A 73 -2.15 3.55 3.63
C THR A 73 -0.78 2.88 3.48
N GLY A 74 0.08 3.42 2.64
CA GLY A 74 1.37 2.80 2.39
C GLY A 74 2.54 3.76 2.42
N ILE A 75 3.65 3.26 2.95
CA ILE A 75 4.93 3.96 2.99
C ILE A 75 5.83 3.31 1.94
N ILE A 76 6.35 4.10 1.02
CA ILE A 76 7.16 3.60 -0.09
C ILE A 76 8.62 3.46 0.33
N ILE A 77 9.19 2.29 0.06
CA ILE A 77 10.58 1.96 0.35
C ILE A 77 11.32 1.85 -0.98
N ASP A 78 12.47 2.51 -1.08
CA ASP A 78 13.21 2.60 -2.34
C ASP A 78 14.12 1.40 -2.63
N GLN A 79 14.52 0.66 -1.59
CA GLN A 79 15.41 -0.49 -1.75
C GLN A 79 14.70 -1.72 -1.17
N VAL A 80 14.61 -2.79 -1.97
CA VAL A 80 13.82 -3.96 -1.59
C VAL A 80 14.27 -4.58 -0.27
N GLU A 81 15.58 -4.62 0.00
CA GLU A 81 16.11 -5.17 1.24
C GLU A 81 15.76 -4.33 2.47
N GLN A 82 15.45 -3.05 2.30
CA GLN A 82 15.05 -2.19 3.42
C GLN A 82 13.65 -2.48 3.94
N VAL A 83 12.84 -3.22 3.19
CA VAL A 83 11.54 -3.68 3.70
C VAL A 83 11.76 -4.56 4.93
N ASP A 84 12.72 -5.47 4.86
CA ASP A 84 13.04 -6.35 5.99
C ASP A 84 13.68 -5.58 7.14
N ASP A 85 14.47 -4.54 6.84
CA ASP A 85 15.05 -3.68 7.86
C ASP A 85 13.95 -2.94 8.63
N TRP A 86 12.95 -2.42 7.93
CA TRP A 86 11.79 -1.78 8.55
C TRP A 86 11.01 -2.75 9.41
N TYR A 87 10.82 -3.98 8.93
CA TYR A 87 10.11 -5.00 9.72
C TYR A 87 10.81 -5.23 11.05
N LYS A 88 12.13 -5.42 11.02
CA LYS A 88 12.92 -5.64 12.24
C LYS A 88 12.89 -4.44 13.16
N PHE A 89 13.00 -3.23 12.59
CA PHE A 89 12.99 -2.00 13.38
C PHE A 89 11.66 -1.81 14.11
N LEU A 90 10.55 -1.96 13.40
CA LEU A 90 9.22 -1.78 13.98
C LEU A 90 8.91 -2.88 14.99
N LEU A 91 9.30 -4.12 14.70
CA LEU A 91 9.11 -5.22 15.63
C LEU A 91 9.88 -4.97 16.94
N ALA A 92 11.10 -4.46 16.85
CA ALA A 92 11.91 -4.11 18.02
C ALA A 92 11.30 -2.97 18.84
N ASN A 93 10.42 -2.17 18.24
CA ASN A 93 9.70 -1.07 18.89
C ASN A 93 8.27 -1.44 19.27
N GLN A 94 7.99 -2.74 19.39
CA GLN A 94 6.71 -3.30 19.84
C GLN A 94 5.50 -2.93 18.95
N VAL A 95 5.73 -2.70 17.66
CA VAL A 95 4.64 -2.51 16.71
C VAL A 95 3.97 -3.85 16.43
N GLU A 96 2.64 -3.86 16.46
CA GLU A 96 1.88 -5.07 16.18
C GLU A 96 1.88 -5.35 14.67
N MET A 97 2.42 -6.51 14.28
CA MET A 97 2.50 -6.93 12.89
C MET A 97 1.27 -7.72 12.47
N ILE A 98 0.86 -7.57 11.21
CA ILE A 98 -0.19 -8.40 10.61
C ILE A 98 0.43 -9.62 9.95
N ASN A 99 1.58 -9.43 9.27
CA ASN A 99 2.27 -10.53 8.60
C ASN A 99 3.77 -10.25 8.54
N GLU A 100 4.51 -11.23 8.04
CA GLU A 100 5.94 -11.08 7.74
C GLU A 100 6.11 -10.53 6.32
N PRO A 101 7.30 -9.97 5.98
CA PRO A 101 7.56 -9.51 4.62
C PRO A 101 7.34 -10.61 3.59
N LYS A 102 6.70 -10.23 2.48
CA LYS A 102 6.36 -11.16 1.40
C LYS A 102 6.60 -10.49 0.05
N THR A 103 7.14 -11.23 -0.90
CA THR A 103 7.29 -10.77 -2.27
C THR A 103 6.06 -11.19 -3.07
N HIS A 104 5.49 -10.23 -3.80
CA HIS A 104 4.28 -10.40 -4.57
C HIS A 104 4.58 -10.70 -6.04
N ARG A 105 3.53 -11.06 -6.79
CA ARG A 105 3.65 -11.46 -8.20
C ARG A 105 4.18 -10.36 -9.13
N ASP A 106 4.09 -9.10 -8.73
CA ASP A 106 4.58 -7.96 -9.52
C ASP A 106 6.00 -7.54 -9.14
N GLY A 107 6.64 -8.28 -8.25
CA GLY A 107 7.96 -7.93 -7.73
C GLY A 107 7.95 -7.02 -6.52
N ALA A 108 6.79 -6.54 -6.11
CA ALA A 108 6.68 -5.75 -4.89
C ALA A 108 6.97 -6.62 -3.68
N ARG A 109 7.55 -6.01 -2.66
CA ARG A 109 7.77 -6.69 -1.38
C ARG A 109 7.22 -5.82 -0.27
N SER A 110 6.42 -6.39 0.61
CA SER A 110 5.75 -5.62 1.63
C SER A 110 5.42 -6.44 2.86
N PHE A 111 5.08 -5.73 3.92
CA PHE A 111 4.40 -6.31 5.08
C PHE A 111 3.36 -5.29 5.57
N TYR A 112 2.43 -5.76 6.38
CA TYR A 112 1.40 -4.94 6.99
C TYR A 112 1.59 -4.92 8.50
N CYS A 113 1.30 -3.75 9.10
CA CYS A 113 1.29 -3.58 10.56
C CYS A 113 0.13 -2.67 10.94
N TYR A 114 -0.09 -2.55 12.25
CA TYR A 114 -1.11 -1.65 12.79
C TYR A 114 -0.44 -0.42 13.40
N ASP A 115 -1.07 0.74 13.21
CA ASP A 115 -0.77 1.88 14.06
C ASP A 115 -1.43 1.68 15.45
N PRO A 116 -1.19 2.56 16.44
CA PRO A 116 -1.75 2.38 17.78
C PRO A 116 -3.28 2.32 17.84
N GLU A 117 -4.00 2.84 16.86
CA GLU A 117 -5.47 2.77 16.80
C GLU A 117 -5.99 1.78 15.77
N LYS A 118 -5.13 0.83 15.37
CA LYS A 118 -5.49 -0.28 14.49
C LYS A 118 -5.78 0.10 13.04
N ASN A 119 -5.27 1.24 12.58
CA ASN A 119 -5.24 1.51 11.15
C ASN A 119 -4.16 0.67 10.50
N VAL A 120 -4.46 0.13 9.32
CA VAL A 120 -3.53 -0.75 8.62
C VAL A 120 -2.53 0.08 7.81
N ILE A 121 -1.25 -0.18 8.03
CA ILE A 121 -0.13 0.45 7.33
C ILE A 121 0.60 -0.62 6.52
N GLN A 122 0.85 -0.34 5.25
CA GLN A 122 1.68 -1.20 4.41
C GLN A 122 3.05 -0.54 4.22
N VAL A 123 4.11 -1.27 4.55
CA VAL A 123 5.47 -0.85 4.24
C VAL A 123 5.86 -1.63 2.98
N ILE A 124 6.12 -0.91 1.88
CA ILE A 124 6.16 -1.55 0.56
C ILE A 124 7.27 -0.99 -0.34
N PHE A 125 8.05 -1.91 -0.90
CA PHE A 125 8.84 -1.66 -2.09
C PHE A 125 7.93 -1.92 -3.29
N HIS A 126 7.61 -0.89 -4.06
CA HIS A 126 6.72 -0.97 -5.21
C HIS A 126 7.51 -0.53 -6.44
N PRO A 127 7.91 -1.45 -7.34
CA PRO A 127 8.83 -1.11 -8.44
C PRO A 127 8.44 0.13 -9.25
N PRO A 128 7.16 0.38 -9.57
CA PRO A 128 6.81 1.60 -10.32
C PRO A 128 7.11 2.91 -9.59
N LEU A 129 7.12 2.93 -8.26
CA LEU A 129 7.36 4.13 -7.46
C LEU A 129 8.73 4.15 -6.81
N SER A 130 9.26 2.99 -6.45
CA SER A 130 10.53 2.91 -5.74
C SER A 130 11.66 3.41 -6.62
N ASN A 131 12.56 4.19 -6.05
CA ASN A 131 13.70 4.81 -6.74
C ASN A 131 13.30 5.93 -7.70
N THR A 132 12.11 6.52 -7.55
CA THR A 132 11.69 7.66 -8.39
C THR A 132 11.91 9.00 -7.69
#